data_25167c73a8699653909700a2652d2fe1
#
_entry.id   25167c73a8699653909700a2652d2fe1
#
_cell.length_a   1.000
_cell.length_b   1.000
_cell.length_c   1.000
_cell.angle_alpha   90.00
_cell.angle_beta   90.00
_cell.angle_gamma   90.00
#
_symmetry.space_group_name_H-M   'P 1'
#
loop_
_entity.id
_entity.type
_entity.pdbx_description
1 polymer ?
#
loop_
_entity_poly.entity_id
_entity_poly.type
_entity_poly.pdbx_seq_one_letter_code
_entity_poly.pdbx_strand_id
1 'polypeptide(L)'
;MKSTLFIPVIFAAIISLGFNSSNANSKDEPKIEKPAVENTKIQVALLLDTSSSMDGLIDQAKSRLWNIVNTLTTLKYDGKAPDIEIALYEYGNDGLSQKSNYIRQITPLSTDLDLISEKLFALKTNGGNEYCGAVIQDATKQLQWAKESNNMKLIYIAGNEEFNQGGVSYKEAISNALKNDIYVNTIFCGDKKEGISILWKDGADYGKGKYFNIDANQAVEYIATPYDDEISKCDEKINKTYNNYGAKGAAKKNESGNTRPKCQKSFGCQLYRPRCKQIKSGL
;
A
#
# COMPACT_ATOMS: atom_id res chain seq x y z
N MET A 1 -42.56 38.20 36.98
CA MET A 1 -44.00 38.52 36.77
C MET A 1 -44.52 37.64 35.64
N LYS A 2 -45.51 36.78 36.02
CA LYS A 2 -46.65 36.20 35.28
C LYS A 2 -46.39 35.79 33.83
N SER A 3 -46.16 34.53 33.49
CA SER A 3 -47.16 33.46 33.31
C SER A 3 -48.33 33.83 32.41
N THR A 4 -48.37 33.23 31.23
CA THR A 4 -49.64 32.77 30.63
C THR A 4 -49.40 31.60 29.64
N LEU A 5 -49.95 30.48 30.06
CA LEU A 5 -50.18 29.26 29.32
C LEU A 5 -51.32 29.49 28.33
N PHE A 6 -51.21 29.07 27.07
CA PHE A 6 -52.37 28.89 26.19
C PHE A 6 -52.38 27.50 25.62
N ILE A 7 -53.37 26.73 26.01
CA ILE A 7 -53.82 25.46 25.45
C ILE A 7 -54.96 25.76 24.48
N PRO A 8 -55.03 25.24 23.29
CA PRO A 8 -56.32 25.06 22.66
C PRO A 8 -56.64 23.57 22.44
N VAL A 9 -57.76 23.32 22.93
CA VAL A 9 -58.82 22.33 22.87
C VAL A 9 -58.94 21.59 21.50
N ILE A 10 -59.08 20.30 21.66
CA ILE A 10 -59.38 19.25 20.70
C ILE A 10 -60.81 19.45 20.17
N PHE A 11 -60.99 19.28 18.86
CA PHE A 11 -62.27 18.95 18.28
C PHE A 11 -62.15 17.62 17.52
N ALA A 12 -62.76 16.59 18.08
CA ALA A 12 -63.00 15.31 17.47
C ALA A 12 -64.24 15.40 16.57
N ALA A 13 -64.08 15.07 15.31
CA ALA A 13 -65.23 14.79 14.43
C ALA A 13 -65.09 13.35 13.95
N ILE A 14 -65.97 12.50 14.46
CA ILE A 14 -66.24 11.15 14.02
C ILE A 14 -67.17 11.25 12.81
N ILE A 15 -66.71 10.77 11.64
CA ILE A 15 -67.62 10.43 10.54
C ILE A 15 -67.32 8.98 10.14
N SER A 16 -68.22 8.12 10.54
CA SER A 16 -68.35 6.76 10.01
C SER A 16 -69.09 6.82 8.68
N LEU A 17 -68.54 6.12 7.67
CA LEU A 17 -69.39 5.50 6.61
C LEU A 17 -68.50 4.65 5.62
N GLY A 18 -68.93 3.42 5.45
CA GLY A 18 -68.83 2.74 4.16
C GLY A 18 -67.70 1.70 4.01
N PHE A 19 -67.98 0.47 4.42
CA PHE A 19 -67.29 -0.72 3.90
C PHE A 19 -67.59 -0.86 2.40
N ASN A 20 -66.53 -0.76 1.59
CA ASN A 20 -66.53 -1.34 0.25
C ASN A 20 -65.29 -2.24 0.11
N SER A 21 -65.55 -3.52 0.06
CA SER A 21 -64.58 -4.58 -0.23
C SER A 21 -64.21 -4.46 -1.71
N SER A 22 -62.99 -4.09 -1.99
CA SER A 22 -62.41 -4.16 -3.34
C SER A 22 -61.02 -4.75 -3.25
N ASN A 23 -60.78 -5.79 -4.02
CA ASN A 23 -59.56 -6.57 -4.19
C ASN A 23 -58.29 -5.75 -4.03
N ALA A 24 -57.46 -6.12 -3.05
CA ALA A 24 -56.11 -5.59 -2.85
C ALA A 24 -55.19 -6.16 -3.93
N ASN A 25 -54.85 -5.34 -4.90
CA ASN A 25 -53.60 -5.47 -5.64
C ASN A 25 -52.45 -5.28 -4.63
N SER A 26 -51.57 -6.26 -4.55
CA SER A 26 -50.34 -6.15 -3.81
C SER A 26 -49.53 -4.98 -4.37
N LYS A 27 -49.52 -3.86 -3.65
CA LYS A 27 -48.54 -2.80 -3.89
C LYS A 27 -47.23 -3.32 -3.36
N ASP A 28 -46.28 -3.51 -4.27
CA ASP A 28 -44.86 -3.67 -3.92
C ASP A 28 -44.46 -2.51 -3.01
N GLU A 29 -44.20 -2.81 -1.74
CA GLU A 29 -43.53 -1.87 -0.84
C GLU A 29 -42.17 -1.59 -1.44
N PRO A 30 -41.71 -0.33 -1.54
CA PRO A 30 -40.38 -0.03 -1.99
C PRO A 30 -39.41 -0.69 -1.00
N LYS A 31 -38.69 -1.71 -1.47
CA LYS A 31 -37.59 -2.34 -0.74
C LYS A 31 -36.56 -1.26 -0.47
N ILE A 32 -36.54 -0.73 0.74
CA ILE A 32 -35.48 0.18 1.18
C ILE A 32 -34.21 -0.65 1.16
N GLU A 33 -33.47 -0.58 0.06
CA GLU A 33 -32.11 -1.11 0.02
C GLU A 33 -31.32 -0.34 1.07
N LYS A 34 -30.92 -1.04 2.13
CA LYS A 34 -29.95 -0.49 3.07
C LYS A 34 -28.73 -0.08 2.24
N PRO A 35 -28.24 1.16 2.37
CA PRO A 35 -27.03 1.57 1.66
C PRO A 35 -25.96 0.52 1.95
N ALA A 36 -25.34 0.00 0.88
CA ALA A 36 -24.24 -0.94 1.00
C ALA A 36 -23.21 -0.28 1.91
N VAL A 37 -22.89 -0.91 3.03
CA VAL A 37 -21.81 -0.44 3.92
C VAL A 37 -20.54 -0.59 3.09
N GLU A 38 -20.09 0.52 2.51
CA GLU A 38 -18.81 0.55 1.78
C GLU A 38 -17.70 0.08 2.73
N ASN A 39 -16.92 -0.89 2.27
CA ASN A 39 -15.77 -1.36 3.03
C ASN A 39 -14.77 -0.19 3.20
N THR A 40 -14.20 -0.06 4.38
CA THR A 40 -13.09 0.87 4.61
C THR A 40 -11.95 0.53 3.67
N LYS A 41 -11.43 1.51 2.93
CA LYS A 41 -10.27 1.34 2.06
C LYS A 41 -9.00 1.80 2.76
N ILE A 42 -7.91 1.10 2.49
CA ILE A 42 -6.55 1.54 2.81
C ILE A 42 -5.81 1.73 1.50
N GLN A 43 -5.51 2.98 1.17
CA GLN A 43 -4.77 3.35 -0.03
C GLN A 43 -3.35 3.77 0.34
N VAL A 44 -2.36 3.18 -0.31
CA VAL A 44 -0.94 3.42 -0.01
C VAL A 44 -0.18 3.71 -1.29
N ALA A 45 0.56 4.82 -1.31
CA ALA A 45 1.58 5.07 -2.31
C ALA A 45 2.96 4.72 -1.75
N LEU A 46 3.67 3.82 -2.42
CA LEU A 46 5.06 3.47 -2.14
C LEU A 46 5.95 4.26 -3.10
N LEU A 47 6.79 5.15 -2.56
CA LEU A 47 7.72 5.98 -3.32
C LEU A 47 9.14 5.50 -2.97
N LEU A 48 9.84 4.90 -3.95
CA LEU A 48 11.17 4.31 -3.73
C LEU A 48 12.21 5.05 -4.54
N ASP A 49 13.23 5.54 -3.84
CA ASP A 49 14.45 6.02 -4.42
C ASP A 49 15.22 4.88 -5.11
N THR A 50 15.54 5.09 -6.37
CA THR A 50 16.32 4.16 -7.19
C THR A 50 17.57 4.80 -7.75
N SER A 51 18.14 5.81 -7.06
CA SER A 51 19.45 6.40 -7.34
C SER A 51 20.60 5.43 -7.05
N SER A 52 21.78 5.71 -7.55
CA SER A 52 22.96 4.88 -7.30
C SER A 52 23.42 4.88 -5.85
N SER A 53 23.11 5.92 -5.07
CA SER A 53 23.43 5.97 -3.63
C SER A 53 22.66 4.91 -2.83
N MET A 54 21.56 4.41 -3.39
CA MET A 54 20.79 3.29 -2.82
C MET A 54 21.40 1.91 -3.08
N ASP A 55 22.52 1.79 -3.80
CA ASP A 55 23.21 0.51 -4.00
C ASP A 55 23.55 -0.14 -2.66
N GLY A 56 23.20 -1.43 -2.53
CA GLY A 56 23.34 -2.19 -1.26
C GLY A 56 22.23 -1.93 -0.22
N LEU A 57 21.44 -0.87 -0.35
CA LEU A 57 20.32 -0.54 0.54
C LEU A 57 18.95 -0.84 -0.09
N ILE A 58 18.89 -0.83 -1.42
CA ILE A 58 17.63 -0.93 -2.16
C ILE A 58 16.84 -2.20 -1.85
N ASP A 59 17.50 -3.34 -1.66
CA ASP A 59 16.81 -4.60 -1.36
C ASP A 59 16.23 -4.60 0.06
N GLN A 60 16.89 -3.94 1.00
CA GLN A 60 16.34 -3.73 2.35
C GLN A 60 15.15 -2.77 2.32
N ALA A 61 15.23 -1.69 1.52
CA ALA A 61 14.13 -0.74 1.35
C ALA A 61 12.90 -1.42 0.74
N LYS A 62 13.08 -2.20 -0.34
CA LYS A 62 12.02 -3.01 -0.96
C LYS A 62 11.38 -3.97 0.04
N SER A 63 12.21 -4.66 0.82
CA SER A 63 11.76 -5.59 1.85
C SER A 63 10.95 -4.88 2.92
N ARG A 64 11.40 -3.70 3.36
CA ARG A 64 10.67 -2.92 4.36
C ARG A 64 9.33 -2.43 3.83
N LEU A 65 9.29 -1.90 2.62
CA LEU A 65 8.05 -1.49 1.97
C LEU A 65 7.08 -2.66 1.82
N TRP A 66 7.58 -3.83 1.40
CA TRP A 66 6.75 -5.02 1.27
C TRP A 66 6.23 -5.53 2.63
N ASN A 67 7.01 -5.45 3.67
CA ASN A 67 6.57 -5.79 5.03
C ASN A 67 5.45 -4.86 5.53
N ILE A 68 5.51 -3.58 5.17
CA ILE A 68 4.43 -2.64 5.46
C ILE A 68 3.14 -3.09 4.75
N VAL A 69 3.20 -3.42 3.46
CA VAL A 69 2.05 -3.94 2.72
C VAL A 69 1.49 -5.19 3.40
N ASN A 70 2.33 -6.18 3.71
CA ASN A 70 1.89 -7.41 4.38
C ASN A 70 1.24 -7.13 5.75
N THR A 71 1.77 -6.18 6.52
CA THR A 71 1.18 -5.80 7.79
C THR A 71 -0.22 -5.21 7.61
N LEU A 72 -0.41 -4.38 6.58
CA LEU A 72 -1.71 -3.79 6.29
C LEU A 72 -2.76 -4.84 5.91
N THR A 73 -2.36 -5.93 5.22
CA THR A 73 -3.28 -7.03 4.86
C THR A 73 -3.82 -7.81 6.06
N THR A 74 -3.17 -7.69 7.22
CA THR A 74 -3.62 -8.36 8.46
C THR A 74 -4.59 -7.52 9.29
N LEU A 75 -4.77 -6.25 8.92
CA LEU A 75 -5.65 -5.34 9.66
C LEU A 75 -7.11 -5.76 9.52
N LYS A 76 -7.87 -5.48 10.58
CA LYS A 76 -9.34 -5.61 10.57
C LYS A 76 -9.95 -4.33 11.11
N TYR A 77 -10.95 -3.84 10.43
CA TYR A 77 -11.77 -2.73 10.87
C TYR A 77 -13.20 -3.22 11.08
N ASP A 78 -13.74 -3.07 12.28
CA ASP A 78 -15.04 -3.63 12.69
C ASP A 78 -15.18 -5.13 12.35
N GLY A 79 -14.09 -5.89 12.52
CA GLY A 79 -14.04 -7.33 12.25
C GLY A 79 -13.93 -7.72 10.77
N LYS A 80 -13.94 -6.76 9.85
CA LYS A 80 -13.80 -6.96 8.40
C LYS A 80 -12.40 -6.57 7.92
N ALA A 81 -11.87 -7.31 6.95
CA ALA A 81 -10.65 -6.90 6.27
C ALA A 81 -10.94 -5.68 5.38
N PRO A 82 -10.12 -4.62 5.43
CA PRO A 82 -10.26 -3.47 4.54
C PRO A 82 -9.86 -3.84 3.11
N ASP A 83 -10.37 -3.09 2.14
CA ASP A 83 -9.90 -3.15 0.77
C ASP A 83 -8.59 -2.39 0.65
N ILE A 84 -7.50 -3.07 0.24
CA ILE A 84 -6.16 -2.48 0.16
C ILE A 84 -5.81 -2.21 -1.28
N GLU A 85 -5.45 -0.96 -1.58
CA GLU A 85 -4.98 -0.51 -2.89
C GLU A 85 -3.58 0.09 -2.75
N ILE A 86 -2.63 -0.41 -3.54
CA ILE A 86 -1.23 0.03 -3.49
C ILE A 86 -0.84 0.65 -4.83
N ALA A 87 -0.19 1.80 -4.80
CA ALA A 87 0.49 2.40 -5.94
C ALA A 87 2.01 2.35 -5.73
N LEU A 88 2.77 2.28 -6.80
CA LEU A 88 4.24 2.27 -6.77
C LEU A 88 4.79 3.36 -7.68
N TYR A 89 5.72 4.13 -7.14
CA TYR A 89 6.55 5.09 -7.85
C TYR A 89 8.03 4.78 -7.63
N GLU A 90 8.84 5.08 -8.63
CA GLU A 90 10.29 5.24 -8.46
C GLU A 90 10.67 6.70 -8.72
N TYR A 91 11.74 7.14 -8.08
CA TYR A 91 12.33 8.44 -8.31
C TYR A 91 13.85 8.38 -8.16
N GLY A 92 14.58 9.43 -8.60
CA GLY A 92 16.01 9.52 -8.44
C GLY A 92 16.84 8.67 -9.42
N ASN A 93 16.24 8.17 -10.50
CA ASN A 93 16.93 7.32 -11.48
C ASN A 93 17.27 8.10 -12.75
N ASP A 94 18.55 8.14 -13.13
CA ASP A 94 19.04 8.83 -14.33
C ASP A 94 18.51 8.27 -15.65
N GLY A 95 18.01 7.04 -15.64
CA GLY A 95 17.29 6.46 -16.79
C GLY A 95 15.93 7.11 -17.04
N LEU A 96 15.45 7.94 -16.10
CA LEU A 96 14.19 8.67 -16.21
C LEU A 96 14.39 10.10 -16.73
N SER A 97 13.33 10.68 -17.25
CA SER A 97 13.39 12.02 -17.83
C SER A 97 13.53 13.12 -16.78
N GLN A 98 14.48 14.02 -16.96
CA GLN A 98 14.59 15.25 -16.17
C GLN A 98 13.31 16.09 -16.23
N LYS A 99 12.57 16.07 -17.36
CA LYS A 99 11.30 16.80 -17.50
C LYS A 99 10.20 16.29 -16.56
N SER A 100 10.31 15.04 -16.12
CA SER A 100 9.45 14.43 -15.08
C SER A 100 10.10 14.42 -13.71
N ASN A 101 11.12 15.26 -13.45
CA ASN A 101 11.88 15.31 -12.21
C ASN A 101 12.45 13.92 -11.81
N TYR A 102 12.86 13.11 -12.78
CA TYR A 102 13.34 11.74 -12.56
C TYR A 102 12.34 10.87 -11.78
N ILE A 103 11.04 11.06 -12.06
CA ILE A 103 9.93 10.36 -11.41
C ILE A 103 9.18 9.52 -12.45
N ARG A 104 8.80 8.31 -12.06
CA ARG A 104 7.92 7.44 -12.83
C ARG A 104 6.90 6.73 -11.93
N GLN A 105 5.63 6.83 -12.30
CA GLN A 105 4.60 5.96 -11.76
C GLN A 105 4.74 4.58 -12.39
N ILE A 106 5.04 3.57 -11.57
CA ILE A 106 5.19 2.16 -12.01
C ILE A 106 3.82 1.50 -12.10
N THR A 107 2.99 1.70 -11.06
CA THR A 107 1.62 1.21 -11.02
C THR A 107 0.70 2.26 -10.41
N PRO A 108 -0.53 2.42 -10.90
CA PRO A 108 -1.56 3.16 -10.20
C PRO A 108 -2.00 2.41 -8.94
N LEU A 109 -2.95 2.96 -8.18
CA LEU A 109 -3.62 2.23 -7.09
C LEU A 109 -4.24 0.94 -7.64
N SER A 110 -3.84 -0.18 -7.06
CA SER A 110 -4.23 -1.53 -7.50
C SER A 110 -4.38 -2.45 -6.30
N THR A 111 -5.33 -3.37 -6.40
CA THR A 111 -5.52 -4.48 -5.44
C THR A 111 -4.68 -5.70 -5.81
N ASP A 112 -4.02 -5.72 -6.98
CA ASP A 112 -3.14 -6.82 -7.41
C ASP A 112 -1.77 -6.71 -6.72
N LEU A 113 -1.69 -7.28 -5.52
CA LEU A 113 -0.46 -7.27 -4.71
C LEU A 113 0.67 -8.08 -5.35
N ASP A 114 0.36 -9.09 -6.16
CA ASP A 114 1.37 -9.87 -6.89
C ASP A 114 2.06 -9.00 -7.94
N LEU A 115 1.28 -8.21 -8.67
CA LEU A 115 1.83 -7.24 -9.63
C LEU A 115 2.70 -6.20 -8.94
N ILE A 116 2.24 -5.64 -7.81
CA ILE A 116 3.02 -4.66 -7.02
C ILE A 116 4.34 -5.27 -6.58
N SER A 117 4.31 -6.48 -6.01
CA SER A 117 5.50 -7.20 -5.59
C SER A 117 6.47 -7.43 -6.77
N GLU A 118 5.97 -7.94 -7.90
CA GLU A 118 6.79 -8.15 -9.10
C GLU A 118 7.50 -6.86 -9.53
N LYS A 119 6.76 -5.76 -9.61
CA LYS A 119 7.30 -4.46 -10.06
C LYS A 119 8.27 -3.88 -9.04
N LEU A 120 7.95 -3.92 -7.75
CA LEU A 120 8.81 -3.42 -6.68
C LEU A 120 10.18 -4.12 -6.70
N PHE A 121 10.20 -5.46 -6.76
CA PHE A 121 11.45 -6.22 -6.74
C PHE A 121 12.21 -6.20 -8.07
N ALA A 122 11.59 -5.80 -9.16
CA ALA A 122 12.25 -5.60 -10.45
C ALA A 122 13.03 -4.27 -10.56
N LEU A 123 12.78 -3.29 -9.69
CA LEU A 123 13.46 -2.00 -9.71
C LEU A 123 14.95 -2.16 -9.50
N LYS A 124 15.75 -1.35 -10.19
CA LYS A 124 17.20 -1.33 -10.09
C LYS A 124 17.69 0.09 -9.93
N THR A 125 18.81 0.24 -9.24
CA THR A 125 19.47 1.51 -9.05
C THR A 125 20.19 1.98 -10.30
N ASN A 126 20.22 3.28 -10.49
CA ASN A 126 21.01 3.99 -11.50
C ASN A 126 21.08 5.47 -11.09
N GLY A 127 22.18 6.14 -11.21
CA GLY A 127 22.46 7.53 -10.80
C GLY A 127 21.25 8.44 -10.65
N GLY A 128 21.39 9.67 -10.29
CA GLY A 128 20.26 10.59 -10.38
C GLY A 128 20.16 11.68 -9.32
N ASN A 129 19.08 12.47 -9.43
CA ASN A 129 18.71 13.50 -8.48
C ASN A 129 17.39 13.15 -7.81
N GLU A 130 17.37 13.20 -6.48
CA GLU A 130 16.31 12.66 -5.64
C GLU A 130 15.38 13.79 -5.16
N TYR A 131 14.27 14.00 -5.83
CA TYR A 131 13.34 15.09 -5.53
C TYR A 131 12.14 14.61 -4.71
N CYS A 132 12.36 14.43 -3.40
CA CYS A 132 11.32 13.95 -2.47
C CYS A 132 10.05 14.80 -2.49
N GLY A 133 10.17 16.13 -2.51
CA GLY A 133 9.03 17.03 -2.60
C GLY A 133 8.22 16.83 -3.89
N ALA A 134 8.92 16.64 -5.02
CA ALA A 134 8.26 16.47 -6.32
C ALA A 134 7.50 15.12 -6.39
N VAL A 135 8.10 14.01 -5.96
CA VAL A 135 7.42 12.70 -6.01
C VAL A 135 6.22 12.63 -5.05
N ILE A 136 6.30 13.28 -3.87
CA ILE A 136 5.15 13.40 -2.96
C ILE A 136 4.03 14.20 -3.63
N GLN A 137 4.37 15.31 -4.30
CA GLN A 137 3.41 16.13 -5.02
C GLN A 137 2.74 15.35 -6.15
N ASP A 138 3.51 14.61 -6.95
CA ASP A 138 3.01 13.81 -8.06
C ASP A 138 2.08 12.70 -7.57
N ALA A 139 2.47 11.93 -6.56
CA ALA A 139 1.62 10.89 -5.96
C ALA A 139 0.32 11.48 -5.39
N THR A 140 0.40 12.68 -4.77
CA THR A 140 -0.79 13.35 -4.23
C THR A 140 -1.77 13.76 -5.33
N LYS A 141 -1.28 14.24 -6.48
CA LYS A 141 -2.10 14.81 -7.56
C LYS A 141 -2.59 13.77 -8.58
N GLN A 142 -1.76 12.77 -8.89
CA GLN A 142 -2.00 11.85 -10.00
C GLN A 142 -2.81 10.61 -9.60
N LEU A 143 -2.72 10.17 -8.34
CA LEU A 143 -3.45 9.01 -7.88
C LEU A 143 -4.92 9.32 -7.62
N GLN A 144 -5.77 8.33 -7.88
CA GLN A 144 -7.21 8.40 -7.65
C GLN A 144 -7.53 8.08 -6.18
N TRP A 145 -7.13 8.99 -5.29
CA TRP A 145 -7.41 8.85 -3.87
C TRP A 145 -8.91 8.89 -3.58
N ALA A 146 -9.37 8.01 -2.68
CA ALA A 146 -10.75 7.99 -2.21
C ALA A 146 -11.10 9.30 -1.48
N LYS A 147 -12.33 9.76 -1.66
CA LYS A 147 -12.80 11.05 -1.10
C LYS A 147 -13.47 10.88 0.27
N GLU A 148 -13.94 9.69 0.56
CA GLU A 148 -14.69 9.36 1.78
C GLU A 148 -13.73 9.43 2.99
N SER A 149 -14.21 9.99 4.09
CA SER A 149 -13.42 10.25 5.30
C SER A 149 -13.06 9.00 6.12
N ASN A 150 -13.76 7.89 5.87
CA ASN A 150 -13.49 6.60 6.54
C ASN A 150 -12.34 5.81 5.93
N ASN A 151 -11.71 6.34 4.87
CA ASN A 151 -10.59 5.70 4.19
C ASN A 151 -9.25 6.15 4.76
N MET A 152 -8.30 5.23 4.89
CA MET A 152 -6.92 5.54 5.29
C MET A 152 -6.06 5.77 4.04
N LYS A 153 -5.39 6.92 3.97
CA LYS A 153 -4.55 7.30 2.83
C LYS A 153 -3.13 7.58 3.31
N LEU A 154 -2.16 6.81 2.81
CA LEU A 154 -0.79 6.82 3.28
C LEU A 154 0.20 6.96 2.13
N ILE A 155 1.23 7.75 2.32
CA ILE A 155 2.44 7.74 1.51
C ILE A 155 3.56 7.16 2.37
N TYR A 156 4.34 6.23 1.83
CA TYR A 156 5.62 5.80 2.35
C TYR A 156 6.69 6.14 1.33
N ILE A 157 7.61 7.03 1.71
CA ILE A 157 8.74 7.42 0.88
C ILE A 157 10.03 6.88 1.48
N ALA A 158 10.84 6.19 0.67
CA ALA A 158 12.12 5.59 1.05
C ALA A 158 13.25 6.14 0.20
N GLY A 159 14.38 6.51 0.82
CA GLY A 159 15.59 7.02 0.16
C GLY A 159 16.67 7.39 1.19
N ASN A 160 17.77 7.99 0.73
CA ASN A 160 18.92 8.25 1.57
C ASN A 160 19.60 9.63 1.35
N GLU A 161 19.13 10.44 0.42
CA GLU A 161 19.65 11.78 0.17
C GLU A 161 18.88 12.86 0.96
N GLU A 162 19.31 14.13 0.88
CA GLU A 162 18.65 15.23 1.57
C GLU A 162 17.18 15.39 1.17
N PHE A 163 16.27 15.41 2.15
CA PHE A 163 14.83 15.40 1.92
C PHE A 163 14.28 16.67 1.23
N ASN A 164 15.04 17.77 1.26
CA ASN A 164 14.68 19.07 0.69
C ASN A 164 15.27 19.33 -0.70
N GLN A 165 15.83 18.31 -1.37
CA GLN A 165 16.36 18.49 -2.72
C GLN A 165 15.29 18.85 -3.74
N GLY A 166 15.70 19.60 -4.77
CA GLY A 166 14.89 19.97 -5.92
C GLY A 166 14.09 21.27 -5.76
N GLY A 167 13.33 21.59 -6.79
CA GLY A 167 12.58 22.85 -6.87
C GLY A 167 11.21 22.83 -6.18
N VAL A 168 10.70 21.65 -5.78
CA VAL A 168 9.42 21.50 -5.09
C VAL A 168 9.65 21.37 -3.60
N SER A 169 9.16 22.34 -2.83
CA SER A 169 9.23 22.27 -1.36
C SER A 169 8.49 21.04 -0.82
N TYR A 170 9.19 20.17 -0.09
CA TYR A 170 8.55 19.02 0.56
C TYR A 170 7.48 19.45 1.56
N LYS A 171 7.64 20.60 2.23
CA LYS A 171 6.62 21.13 3.18
C LYS A 171 5.34 21.53 2.45
N GLU A 172 5.45 22.14 1.28
CA GLU A 172 4.27 22.45 0.46
C GLU A 172 3.61 21.20 -0.10
N ALA A 173 4.40 20.24 -0.59
CA ALA A 173 3.90 18.97 -1.10
C ALA A 173 3.16 18.19 0.00
N ILE A 174 3.74 18.08 1.19
CA ILE A 174 3.13 17.41 2.36
C ILE A 174 1.89 18.18 2.84
N SER A 175 1.93 19.53 2.89
CA SER A 175 0.73 20.32 3.23
C SER A 175 -0.43 20.02 2.30
N ASN A 176 -0.16 19.87 1.01
CA ASN A 176 -1.19 19.54 0.02
C ASN A 176 -1.68 18.09 0.17
N ALA A 177 -0.82 17.16 0.53
CA ALA A 177 -1.21 15.79 0.88
C ALA A 177 -2.15 15.79 2.10
N LEU A 178 -1.79 16.49 3.18
CA LEU A 178 -2.59 16.57 4.40
C LEU A 178 -3.98 17.22 4.20
N LYS A 179 -4.11 18.18 3.26
CA LYS A 179 -5.43 18.74 2.89
C LYS A 179 -6.38 17.70 2.29
N ASN A 180 -5.83 16.60 1.79
CA ASN A 180 -6.57 15.48 1.24
C ASN A 180 -6.60 14.27 2.20
N ASP A 181 -6.26 14.47 3.48
CA ASP A 181 -6.13 13.43 4.52
C ASP A 181 -5.13 12.33 4.17
N ILE A 182 -4.08 12.67 3.39
CA ILE A 182 -2.99 11.76 3.04
C ILE A 182 -1.82 12.01 3.99
N TYR A 183 -1.46 11.00 4.78
CA TYR A 183 -0.38 11.07 5.77
C TYR A 183 0.93 10.56 5.17
N VAL A 184 2.04 11.25 5.47
CA VAL A 184 3.35 10.94 4.88
C VAL A 184 4.27 10.31 5.91
N ASN A 185 4.68 9.08 5.65
CA ASN A 185 5.68 8.35 6.43
C ASN A 185 7.00 8.32 5.66
N THR A 186 8.12 8.45 6.37
CA THR A 186 9.44 8.44 5.76
C THR A 186 10.27 7.25 6.24
N ILE A 187 11.08 6.69 5.34
CA ILE A 187 11.99 5.57 5.58
C ILE A 187 13.36 5.99 5.12
N PHE A 188 14.22 6.41 6.05
CA PHE A 188 15.58 6.75 5.73
C PHE A 188 16.47 5.51 5.66
N CYS A 189 17.23 5.36 4.57
CA CYS A 189 18.11 4.24 4.32
C CYS A 189 19.56 4.69 4.58
N GLY A 190 20.05 4.54 5.82
CA GLY A 190 21.37 4.98 6.26
C GLY A 190 21.47 5.12 7.78
N ASP A 191 22.40 5.94 8.28
CA ASP A 191 22.51 6.21 9.71
C ASP A 191 21.34 7.01 10.25
N LYS A 192 20.80 6.61 11.39
CA LYS A 192 19.61 7.23 11.97
C LYS A 192 19.78 8.73 12.28
N LYS A 193 20.98 9.13 12.76
CA LYS A 193 21.26 10.53 13.11
C LYS A 193 21.40 11.39 11.86
N GLU A 194 22.01 10.82 10.82
CA GLU A 194 22.11 11.43 9.50
C GLU A 194 20.71 11.71 8.94
N GLY A 195 19.82 10.73 8.89
CA GLY A 195 18.47 10.93 8.39
C GLY A 195 17.66 11.98 9.17
N ILE A 196 17.93 12.15 10.46
CA ILE A 196 17.36 13.24 11.24
C ILE A 196 17.94 14.59 10.79
N SER A 197 19.27 14.68 10.59
CA SER A 197 19.95 15.93 10.23
C SER A 197 19.60 16.43 8.83
N ILE A 198 19.31 15.51 7.90
CA ILE A 198 18.93 15.81 6.51
C ILE A 198 17.40 15.76 6.28
N LEU A 199 16.63 16.00 7.34
CA LEU A 199 15.20 16.34 7.32
C LEU A 199 14.20 15.19 7.07
N TRP A 200 14.62 13.92 7.05
CA TRP A 200 13.68 12.81 6.89
C TRP A 200 12.69 12.69 8.05
N LYS A 201 13.20 12.92 9.29
CA LYS A 201 12.31 12.97 10.46
C LYS A 201 11.40 14.19 10.44
N ASP A 202 11.91 15.37 10.03
CA ASP A 202 11.07 16.58 9.88
C ASP A 202 9.94 16.35 8.87
N GLY A 203 10.24 15.69 7.75
CA GLY A 203 9.24 15.33 6.75
C GLY A 203 8.13 14.43 7.31
N ALA A 204 8.49 13.41 8.09
CA ALA A 204 7.51 12.53 8.74
C ALA A 204 6.67 13.27 9.79
N ASP A 205 7.32 14.05 10.67
CA ASP A 205 6.64 14.82 11.72
C ASP A 205 5.65 15.83 11.08
N TYR A 206 6.10 16.54 10.04
CA TYR A 206 5.27 17.48 9.30
C TYR A 206 4.10 16.78 8.58
N GLY A 207 4.33 15.59 8.07
CA GLY A 207 3.35 14.73 7.40
C GLY A 207 2.41 13.99 8.35
N LYS A 208 2.51 14.23 9.67
CA LYS A 208 1.76 13.53 10.74
C LYS A 208 1.92 12.00 10.65
N GLY A 209 3.02 11.55 10.06
CA GLY A 209 3.37 10.14 9.90
C GLY A 209 4.45 9.69 10.86
N LYS A 210 5.12 8.60 10.49
CA LYS A 210 6.22 8.00 11.27
C LYS A 210 7.52 8.04 10.50
N TYR A 211 8.61 8.32 11.20
CA TYR A 211 9.97 8.18 10.71
C TYR A 211 10.48 6.78 11.00
N PHE A 212 10.91 6.08 9.96
CA PHE A 212 11.58 4.79 10.03
C PHE A 212 13.02 4.92 9.55
N ASN A 213 13.88 4.02 10.02
CA ASN A 213 15.27 3.97 9.61
C ASN A 213 15.64 2.53 9.22
N ILE A 214 16.40 2.41 8.15
CA ILE A 214 17.03 1.16 7.70
C ILE A 214 18.53 1.38 7.79
N ASP A 215 19.18 0.75 8.75
CA ASP A 215 20.64 0.78 8.92
C ASP A 215 21.27 -0.34 8.09
N ALA A 216 22.14 0.00 7.13
CA ALA A 216 22.85 -0.96 6.29
C ALA A 216 23.71 -1.95 7.11
N ASN A 217 24.13 -1.55 8.31
CA ASN A 217 24.96 -2.37 9.21
C ASN A 217 24.14 -3.31 10.09
N GLN A 218 22.82 -3.19 10.09
CA GLN A 218 21.93 -4.10 10.81
C GLN A 218 21.38 -5.15 9.85
N ALA A 219 21.58 -6.42 10.19
CA ALA A 219 20.94 -7.51 9.47
C ALA A 219 19.40 -7.30 9.47
N VAL A 220 18.78 -7.52 8.33
CA VAL A 220 17.31 -7.47 8.23
C VAL A 220 16.73 -8.44 9.22
N GLU A 221 16.02 -7.94 10.23
CA GLU A 221 15.40 -8.79 11.23
C GLU A 221 14.24 -9.57 10.59
N TYR A 222 14.31 -10.89 10.66
CA TYR A 222 13.25 -11.76 10.19
C TYR A 222 12.04 -11.64 11.13
N ILE A 223 10.95 -11.11 10.61
CA ILE A 223 9.67 -11.09 11.33
C ILE A 223 8.88 -12.31 10.88
N ALA A 224 8.82 -13.33 11.73
CA ALA A 224 8.01 -14.52 11.48
C ALA A 224 6.54 -14.12 11.35
N THR A 225 5.88 -14.62 10.31
CA THR A 225 4.45 -14.43 10.12
C THR A 225 3.70 -15.73 10.46
N PRO A 226 2.43 -15.68 10.89
CA PRO A 226 1.63 -16.88 11.15
C PRO A 226 1.48 -17.79 9.93
N TYR A 227 1.75 -17.27 8.73
CA TYR A 227 1.58 -17.95 7.44
C TYR A 227 2.85 -18.61 6.91
N ASP A 228 4.01 -18.41 7.53
CA ASP A 228 5.30 -18.92 7.05
C ASP A 228 5.30 -20.45 6.91
N ASP A 229 4.69 -21.14 7.87
CA ASP A 229 4.56 -22.60 7.84
C ASP A 229 3.62 -23.07 6.72
N GLU A 230 2.54 -22.33 6.45
CA GLU A 230 1.62 -22.65 5.34
C GLU A 230 2.25 -22.39 4.00
N ILE A 231 2.96 -21.29 3.85
CA ILE A 231 3.74 -20.95 2.64
C ILE A 231 4.78 -22.04 2.39
N SER A 232 5.50 -22.48 3.41
CA SER A 232 6.50 -23.55 3.28
C SER A 232 5.87 -24.87 2.83
N LYS A 233 4.72 -25.24 3.39
CA LYS A 233 3.97 -26.44 2.97
C LYS A 233 3.45 -26.32 1.53
N CYS A 234 2.96 -25.16 1.13
CA CYS A 234 2.55 -24.91 -0.26
C CYS A 234 3.72 -25.03 -1.23
N ASP A 235 4.89 -24.53 -0.86
CA ASP A 235 6.13 -24.68 -1.61
C ASP A 235 6.54 -26.12 -1.81
N GLU A 236 6.51 -26.90 -0.74
CA GLU A 236 6.82 -28.32 -0.82
C GLU A 236 5.85 -29.05 -1.77
N LYS A 237 4.54 -28.71 -1.71
CA LYS A 237 3.55 -29.28 -2.61
C LYS A 237 3.80 -28.91 -4.06
N ILE A 238 4.07 -27.63 -4.36
CA ILE A 238 4.40 -27.15 -5.71
C ILE A 238 5.68 -27.82 -6.23
N ASN A 239 6.70 -27.97 -5.38
CA ASN A 239 7.95 -28.63 -5.75
C ASN A 239 7.77 -30.12 -6.06
N LYS A 240 6.84 -30.80 -5.40
CA LYS A 240 6.50 -32.20 -5.70
C LYS A 240 5.78 -32.38 -7.03
N THR A 241 5.06 -31.35 -7.50
CA THR A 241 4.39 -31.38 -8.82
C THR A 241 5.30 -31.01 -9.99
N TYR A 242 6.55 -30.60 -9.70
CA TYR A 242 7.50 -30.22 -10.74
C TYR A 242 8.05 -31.45 -11.45
N ASN A 243 7.57 -31.71 -12.66
CA ASN A 243 8.08 -32.78 -13.54
C ASN A 243 9.17 -32.22 -14.45
N ASN A 244 10.36 -32.82 -14.42
CA ASN A 244 11.46 -32.45 -15.31
C ASN A 244 11.17 -33.02 -16.70
N TYR A 245 11.29 -32.23 -17.71
CA TYR A 245 11.26 -32.72 -19.10
C TYR A 245 12.62 -32.48 -19.75
N GLY A 246 13.25 -33.58 -20.18
CA GLY A 246 14.54 -33.56 -20.88
C GLY A 246 15.76 -33.21 -20.00
N ALA A 247 16.97 -33.33 -20.60
CA ALA A 247 18.24 -33.11 -19.91
C ALA A 247 18.39 -31.68 -19.30
N LYS A 248 17.87 -30.64 -19.98
CA LYS A 248 17.86 -29.26 -19.48
C LYS A 248 16.95 -29.09 -18.28
N GLY A 249 15.82 -29.80 -18.24
CA GLY A 249 14.92 -29.79 -17.08
C GLY A 249 15.54 -30.47 -15.85
N ALA A 250 16.25 -31.59 -16.06
CA ALA A 250 16.99 -32.29 -15.01
C ALA A 250 18.12 -31.42 -14.40
N ALA A 251 18.91 -30.76 -15.27
CA ALA A 251 19.96 -29.82 -14.84
C ALA A 251 19.38 -28.69 -14.00
N LYS A 252 18.26 -28.08 -14.42
CA LYS A 252 17.59 -26.99 -13.73
C LYS A 252 17.00 -27.41 -12.39
N LYS A 253 16.53 -28.65 -12.25
CA LYS A 253 16.08 -29.22 -10.95
C LYS A 253 17.25 -29.40 -9.99
N ASN A 254 18.39 -29.87 -10.46
CA ASN A 254 19.59 -30.05 -9.68
C ASN A 254 20.18 -28.70 -9.22
N GLU A 255 20.17 -27.68 -10.08
CA GLU A 255 20.53 -26.31 -9.70
C GLU A 255 19.58 -25.75 -8.65
N SER A 256 18.27 -25.95 -8.78
CA SER A 256 17.29 -25.47 -7.79
C SER A 256 17.37 -26.23 -6.47
N GLY A 257 17.87 -27.46 -6.47
CA GLY A 257 18.12 -28.27 -5.26
C GLY A 257 19.41 -27.87 -4.54
N ASN A 258 20.47 -27.48 -5.28
CA ASN A 258 21.77 -27.12 -4.71
C ASN A 258 21.92 -25.62 -4.38
N THR A 259 21.20 -24.75 -5.07
CA THR A 259 21.25 -23.29 -4.85
C THR A 259 20.19 -22.79 -3.90
N ARG A 260 19.30 -23.66 -3.40
CA ARG A 260 18.43 -23.30 -2.29
C ARG A 260 19.22 -23.49 -0.99
N PRO A 261 19.64 -22.42 -0.32
CA PRO A 261 19.93 -22.56 1.08
C PRO A 261 18.67 -23.18 1.69
N LYS A 262 18.80 -24.30 2.40
CA LYS A 262 17.74 -24.78 3.30
C LYS A 262 17.22 -23.55 3.98
N CYS A 263 15.92 -23.26 3.87
CA CYS A 263 15.32 -22.05 4.39
C CYS A 263 15.51 -22.07 5.92
N GLN A 264 16.73 -21.79 6.34
CA GLN A 264 17.02 -21.42 7.70
C GLN A 264 16.54 -19.99 7.76
N LYS A 265 15.36 -19.81 8.39
CA LYS A 265 14.77 -18.57 8.94
C LYS A 265 15.53 -17.26 8.62
N SER A 266 16.00 -17.09 7.40
CA SER A 266 16.70 -15.91 6.93
C SER A 266 15.86 -15.24 5.87
N PHE A 267 15.69 -13.96 6.01
CA PHE A 267 14.86 -13.06 5.22
C PHE A 267 15.08 -13.18 3.69
N GLY A 268 16.27 -13.54 3.25
CA GLY A 268 16.60 -13.71 1.83
C GLY A 268 15.85 -14.84 1.11
N CYS A 269 15.23 -15.77 1.83
CA CYS A 269 14.51 -16.89 1.23
C CYS A 269 13.07 -16.54 0.84
N GLN A 270 12.44 -15.55 1.51
CA GLN A 270 11.07 -15.12 1.21
C GLN A 270 10.99 -14.13 0.04
N LEU A 271 12.06 -13.35 -0.18
CA LEU A 271 12.06 -12.24 -1.12
C LEU A 271 12.40 -12.65 -2.56
N TYR A 272 12.98 -13.83 -2.77
CA TYR A 272 13.45 -14.24 -4.09
C TYR A 272 12.51 -15.25 -4.74
N ARG A 273 11.28 -14.80 -5.16
CA ARG A 273 10.34 -15.62 -5.92
C ARG A 273 9.71 -14.95 -7.13
N PRO A 274 10.49 -14.62 -8.16
CA PRO A 274 9.90 -14.43 -9.49
C PRO A 274 9.59 -15.75 -10.21
N ARG A 275 9.93 -16.96 -9.66
CA ARG A 275 9.92 -18.20 -10.43
C ARG A 275 8.58 -18.96 -10.50
N CYS A 276 7.62 -18.68 -9.66
CA CYS A 276 6.31 -19.32 -9.80
C CYS A 276 5.53 -18.89 -11.06
N LYS A 277 5.79 -17.69 -11.61
CA LYS A 277 5.12 -17.21 -12.82
C LYS A 277 5.74 -17.75 -14.12
N GLN A 278 7.00 -18.23 -14.13
CA GLN A 278 7.62 -18.80 -15.33
C GLN A 278 7.10 -20.20 -15.73
N ILE A 279 6.28 -20.83 -14.86
CA ILE A 279 5.71 -22.16 -15.16
C ILE A 279 4.46 -22.06 -16.04
N LYS A 280 3.82 -20.88 -16.16
CA LYS A 280 2.60 -20.67 -16.95
C LYS A 280 2.81 -20.24 -18.41
N SER A 281 4.04 -19.95 -18.83
CA SER A 281 4.34 -19.48 -20.20
C SER A 281 5.07 -20.51 -21.08
N GLY A 282 4.99 -21.77 -20.77
CA GLY A 282 5.65 -22.84 -21.51
C GLY A 282 4.75 -24.05 -21.79
N LEU A 283 3.51 -23.78 -22.25
CA LEU A 283 2.68 -24.75 -22.97
C LEU A 283 2.22 -24.12 -24.28
#